data_bc8b85a9168fe32ee7a4dcea372ac60b
#
_entry.id   bc8b85a9168fe32ee7a4dcea372ac60b
#
_cell.length_a   1.000
_cell.length_b   1.000
_cell.length_c   1.000
_cell.angle_alpha   90.00
_cell.angle_beta   90.00
_cell.angle_gamma   90.00
#
_symmetry.space_group_name_H-M   'P 1'
#
loop_
_entity.id
_entity.type
_entity.pdbx_description
1 polymer ?
#
loop_
_entity_poly.entity_id
_entity_poly.type
_entity_poly.pdbx_seq_one_letter_code
_entity_poly.pdbx_strand_id
1 'polypeptide(L)'
;GRKPFRGWFMWLWQRAKSGATAGRSFFTAALALVLTTALFVPQAAEARHRATSHRAKAPVNWANVSLTDPKKDAALIIDGVSGRVLYARNAHALRHPASLTKMMTLYMLFESMKRGQTTLQTVMPVSEHAAIQHPTKLYLRAGQSIDVEDAIKAVVVLSANDVAVVIAEYLGGTEDHFGEMMTQKARQLGMNDTFYHNASGLPDDRQISTASDLAILARHLAYDFPQYFHYWSTTGFTYH
;
A
#
# COMPACT_ATOMS: atom_id res chain seq x y z
N GLY A 1 -2.83 -20.28 22.76
CA GLY A 1 -2.03 -19.17 23.21
C GLY A 1 -1.60 -18.33 22.02
N ARG A 2 -2.32 -17.22 21.79
CA ARG A 2 -1.98 -16.29 20.70
C ARG A 2 -0.90 -15.34 21.22
N LYS A 3 0.29 -15.32 20.57
CA LYS A 3 1.33 -14.34 20.87
C LYS A 3 0.98 -12.99 20.22
N PRO A 4 1.12 -11.86 20.94
CA PRO A 4 0.83 -10.54 20.37
C PRO A 4 1.95 -10.09 19.42
N PHE A 5 1.57 -9.43 18.34
CA PHE A 5 2.43 -8.77 17.37
C PHE A 5 3.20 -7.60 18.04
N ARG A 6 4.41 -7.89 18.54
CA ARG A 6 5.41 -6.91 18.96
C ARG A 6 6.64 -7.08 18.09
N GLY A 7 6.73 -6.38 16.97
CA GLY A 7 7.85 -6.66 16.07
C GLY A 7 8.42 -5.51 15.25
N TRP A 8 7.78 -4.37 15.12
CA TRP A 8 8.27 -3.35 14.18
C TRP A 8 8.81 -2.05 14.78
N PHE A 9 8.62 -1.78 16.07
CA PHE A 9 9.14 -0.55 16.71
C PHE A 9 10.45 -0.74 17.49
N MET A 10 10.99 -1.97 17.63
CA MET A 10 12.19 -2.23 18.44
C MET A 10 13.50 -2.33 17.66
N TRP A 11 13.50 -2.33 16.34
CA TRP A 11 14.72 -2.46 15.53
C TRP A 11 15.51 -1.16 15.36
N LEU A 12 14.92 -0.01 15.61
CA LEU A 12 15.57 1.30 15.49
C LEU A 12 16.29 1.76 16.77
N TRP A 13 16.10 1.09 17.91
CA TRP A 13 16.68 1.52 19.19
C TRP A 13 17.95 0.77 19.60
N GLN A 14 18.33 -0.30 18.95
CA GLN A 14 19.45 -1.17 19.35
C GLN A 14 20.78 -0.86 18.66
N ARG A 15 20.86 0.13 17.77
CA ARG A 15 22.10 0.52 17.07
C ARG A 15 22.87 1.69 17.70
N ALA A 16 22.42 2.22 18.83
CA ALA A 16 23.04 3.39 19.48
C ALA A 16 23.93 3.06 20.71
N LYS A 17 24.15 1.80 21.02
CA LYS A 17 24.99 1.41 22.18
C LYS A 17 25.95 0.29 21.83
N SER A 18 27.01 0.61 21.07
CA SER A 18 28.27 -0.15 21.15
C SER A 18 29.38 0.65 20.50
N GLY A 19 30.21 1.27 21.34
CA GLY A 19 31.38 1.94 20.86
C GLY A 19 32.05 2.78 21.95
N ALA A 20 32.53 2.16 22.99
CA ALA A 20 33.59 2.72 23.83
C ALA A 20 34.27 1.59 24.58
N THR A 21 35.55 1.38 24.31
CA THR A 21 36.60 1.16 25.31
C THR A 21 37.92 0.89 24.59
N ALA A 22 38.83 1.73 24.82
CA ALA A 22 40.06 1.57 25.63
C ALA A 22 41.35 1.22 24.86
N GLY A 23 42.40 1.98 25.13
CA GLY A 23 43.77 1.57 24.86
C GLY A 23 44.76 2.72 25.09
N ARG A 24 45.31 2.77 26.30
CA ARG A 24 46.37 3.66 26.78
C ARG A 24 47.72 3.37 26.08
N SER A 25 48.57 4.38 25.80
CA SER A 25 49.84 4.53 26.52
C SER A 25 50.90 5.34 25.76
N PHE A 26 51.47 6.34 26.47
CA PHE A 26 52.88 6.76 26.61
C PHE A 26 53.70 7.14 25.34
N PHE A 27 54.37 8.25 25.23
CA PHE A 27 55.56 8.76 25.90
C PHE A 27 55.97 10.13 25.30
N THR A 28 56.27 11.05 26.19
CA THR A 28 57.20 12.16 26.22
C THR A 28 58.22 12.38 25.07
N ALA A 29 58.39 13.62 24.62
CA ALA A 29 59.59 14.40 24.85
C ALA A 29 59.53 15.77 24.15
N ALA A 30 60.03 16.75 24.85
CA ALA A 30 60.20 18.16 24.51
C ALA A 30 61.25 18.38 23.42
N LEU A 31 61.07 19.44 22.61
CA LEU A 31 62.11 20.45 22.43
C LEU A 31 61.63 21.69 21.73
N ALA A 32 61.91 22.84 22.28
CA ALA A 32 61.57 24.14 21.70
C ALA A 32 62.57 24.47 20.56
N LEU A 33 62.01 25.08 19.48
CA LEU A 33 62.79 26.00 18.64
C LEU A 33 61.87 27.12 18.10
N VAL A 34 62.20 28.30 18.55
CA VAL A 34 61.67 29.58 18.05
C VAL A 34 62.35 29.88 16.73
N LEU A 35 61.60 30.17 15.69
CA LEU A 35 61.99 31.10 14.61
C LEU A 35 60.81 31.60 13.85
N THR A 36 60.68 32.90 13.86
CA THR A 36 59.83 33.81 13.12
C THR A 36 59.81 33.54 11.62
N THR A 37 58.63 33.51 10.99
CA THR A 37 58.41 34.19 9.71
C THR A 37 56.93 34.24 9.34
N ALA A 38 56.51 35.46 8.98
CA ALA A 38 55.54 35.84 7.98
C ALA A 38 54.08 35.34 8.09
N LEU A 39 53.24 36.28 8.43
CA LEU A 39 51.84 36.40 8.17
C LEU A 39 51.45 35.89 6.76
N PHE A 40 50.87 34.71 6.70
CA PHE A 40 49.95 34.35 5.64
C PHE A 40 48.63 33.92 6.32
N VAL A 41 47.68 34.83 6.36
CA VAL A 41 46.32 34.55 6.76
C VAL A 41 45.62 33.91 5.55
N PRO A 42 45.34 32.60 5.57
CA PRO A 42 44.39 32.09 4.58
C PRO A 42 43.00 32.58 5.00
N GLN A 43 42.40 33.43 4.14
CA GLN A 43 41.00 33.72 4.22
C GLN A 43 40.26 32.40 4.17
N ALA A 44 39.73 31.98 5.32
CA ALA A 44 38.75 30.93 5.38
C ALA A 44 37.54 31.37 4.55
N ALA A 45 37.39 30.77 3.37
CA ALA A 45 36.17 30.85 2.63
C ALA A 45 35.06 30.26 3.51
N GLU A 46 34.27 31.12 4.12
CA GLU A 46 33.01 30.71 4.74
C GLU A 46 32.13 30.03 3.69
N ALA A 47 32.23 28.71 3.58
CA ALA A 47 31.24 27.90 2.97
C ALA A 47 29.95 28.09 3.79
N ARG A 48 29.14 29.06 3.39
CA ARG A 48 27.76 29.18 3.85
C ARG A 48 27.04 27.92 3.41
N HIS A 49 27.06 26.89 4.26
CA HIS A 49 26.05 25.85 4.18
C HIS A 49 24.69 26.50 4.32
N ARG A 50 24.04 26.76 3.18
CA ARG A 50 22.61 26.97 3.15
C ARG A 50 21.99 25.71 3.72
N ALA A 51 21.77 25.67 5.02
CA ALA A 51 20.85 24.75 5.63
C ALA A 51 19.50 25.04 5.00
N THR A 52 19.12 24.23 4.01
CA THR A 52 17.73 24.17 3.56
C THR A 52 16.95 23.65 4.77
N SER A 53 16.39 24.59 5.52
CA SER A 53 15.43 24.25 6.55
C SER A 53 14.29 23.51 5.85
N HIS A 54 14.26 22.20 6.00
CA HIS A 54 13.03 21.44 5.76
C HIS A 54 12.02 21.95 6.79
N ARG A 55 11.34 23.04 6.42
CA ARG A 55 10.22 23.56 7.18
C ARG A 55 9.22 22.40 7.26
N ALA A 56 9.15 21.76 8.43
CA ALA A 56 8.14 20.76 8.70
C ALA A 56 6.81 21.36 8.28
N LYS A 57 6.14 20.72 7.32
CA LYS A 57 4.81 21.18 6.90
C LYS A 57 3.94 21.16 8.14
N ALA A 58 3.29 22.29 8.43
CA ALA A 58 2.35 22.37 9.54
C ALA A 58 1.36 21.21 9.43
N PRO A 59 0.95 20.62 10.56
CA PRO A 59 -0.03 19.53 10.53
C PRO A 59 -1.29 20.02 9.80
N VAL A 60 -1.72 19.24 8.81
CA VAL A 60 -2.93 19.57 8.04
C VAL A 60 -4.11 19.51 9.01
N ASN A 61 -4.79 20.64 9.19
CA ASN A 61 -6.04 20.67 9.94
C ASN A 61 -7.16 20.11 9.06
N TRP A 62 -7.39 18.83 9.15
CA TRP A 62 -8.39 18.11 8.36
C TRP A 62 -9.82 18.59 8.57
N ALA A 63 -10.12 19.26 9.69
CA ALA A 63 -11.45 19.81 9.95
C ALA A 63 -11.82 20.95 9.01
N ASN A 64 -10.83 21.63 8.40
CA ASN A 64 -11.01 22.78 7.51
C ASN A 64 -10.74 22.45 6.03
N VAL A 65 -10.55 21.18 5.68
CA VAL A 65 -10.43 20.79 4.27
C VAL A 65 -11.81 20.85 3.64
N SER A 66 -12.07 21.92 2.89
CA SER A 66 -13.26 22.02 2.04
C SER A 66 -13.10 21.06 0.88
N LEU A 67 -13.93 20.04 0.81
CA LEU A 67 -13.99 19.17 -0.36
C LEU A 67 -14.80 19.84 -1.45
N THR A 68 -14.24 19.85 -2.64
CA THR A 68 -14.84 20.53 -3.80
C THR A 68 -16.09 19.80 -4.32
N ASP A 69 -16.30 18.54 -3.91
CA ASP A 69 -17.46 17.74 -4.29
C ASP A 69 -18.05 17.00 -3.08
N PRO A 70 -19.10 17.54 -2.42
CA PRO A 70 -19.75 16.89 -1.29
C PRO A 70 -20.30 15.49 -1.59
N LYS A 71 -20.61 15.18 -2.87
CA LYS A 71 -21.12 13.87 -3.30
C LYS A 71 -20.04 12.78 -3.27
N LYS A 72 -18.75 13.18 -3.28
CA LYS A 72 -17.61 12.26 -3.22
C LYS A 72 -16.97 12.21 -1.83
N ASP A 73 -17.43 13.04 -0.90
CA ASP A 73 -16.86 13.15 0.43
C ASP A 73 -17.32 11.99 1.32
N ALA A 74 -16.38 11.11 1.64
CA ALA A 74 -16.51 10.11 2.68
C ALA A 74 -15.12 9.76 3.22
N ALA A 75 -14.96 9.68 4.54
CA ALA A 75 -13.69 9.33 5.17
C ALA A 75 -13.92 8.57 6.47
N LEU A 76 -13.05 7.58 6.71
CA LEU A 76 -13.01 6.82 7.96
C LEU A 76 -11.54 6.51 8.31
N ILE A 77 -11.16 6.75 9.56
CA ILE A 77 -9.90 6.31 10.14
C ILE A 77 -10.23 5.42 11.32
N ILE A 78 -9.67 4.23 11.32
CA ILE A 78 -9.82 3.27 12.40
C ILE A 78 -8.47 2.85 12.96
N ASP A 79 -8.45 2.50 14.22
CA ASP A 79 -7.34 1.75 14.80
C ASP A 79 -7.34 0.33 14.22
N GLY A 80 -6.24 -0.05 13.56
CA GLY A 80 -6.15 -1.32 12.85
C GLY A 80 -6.35 -2.53 13.76
N VAL A 81 -5.87 -2.47 15.00
CA VAL A 81 -5.93 -3.60 15.94
C VAL A 81 -7.31 -3.71 16.58
N SER A 82 -7.79 -2.65 17.22
CA SER A 82 -9.05 -2.67 17.97
C SER A 82 -10.29 -2.46 17.09
N GLY A 83 -10.14 -1.88 15.89
CA GLY A 83 -11.24 -1.46 15.04
C GLY A 83 -11.93 -0.17 15.53
N ARG A 84 -11.43 0.47 16.60
CA ARG A 84 -12.00 1.69 17.15
C ARG A 84 -11.92 2.82 16.13
N VAL A 85 -13.05 3.51 15.92
CA VAL A 85 -13.11 4.68 15.05
C VAL A 85 -12.33 5.83 15.68
N LEU A 86 -11.39 6.39 14.94
CA LEU A 86 -10.58 7.56 15.32
C LEU A 86 -11.09 8.84 14.66
N TYR A 87 -11.62 8.71 13.44
CA TYR A 87 -12.23 9.79 12.69
C TYR A 87 -13.27 9.24 11.72
N ALA A 88 -14.39 9.90 11.58
CA ALA A 88 -15.44 9.54 10.61
C ALA A 88 -16.09 10.79 10.03
N ARG A 89 -16.30 10.78 8.72
CA ARG A 89 -17.08 11.78 8.00
C ARG A 89 -17.83 11.09 6.87
N ASN A 90 -19.15 11.17 6.87
CA ASN A 90 -20.00 10.50 5.89
C ASN A 90 -19.65 9.01 5.68
N ALA A 91 -19.19 8.32 6.75
CA ALA A 91 -18.60 6.98 6.66
C ALA A 91 -19.57 5.92 6.14
N HIS A 92 -20.87 6.12 6.32
CA HIS A 92 -21.95 5.22 5.84
C HIS A 92 -22.65 5.75 4.58
N ALA A 93 -22.19 6.86 4.01
CA ALA A 93 -22.77 7.36 2.77
C ALA A 93 -22.35 6.49 1.58
N LEU A 94 -23.33 6.10 0.75
CA LEU A 94 -23.09 5.32 -0.45
C LEU A 94 -22.24 6.12 -1.44
N ARG A 95 -21.19 5.47 -1.93
CA ARG A 95 -20.22 6.04 -2.86
C ARG A 95 -19.78 4.98 -3.87
N HIS A 96 -19.33 5.42 -5.03
CA HIS A 96 -18.65 4.54 -5.97
C HIS A 96 -17.22 4.27 -5.46
N PRO A 97 -16.84 3.00 -5.24
CA PRO A 97 -15.54 2.67 -4.67
C PRO A 97 -14.37 2.91 -5.62
N ALA A 98 -14.65 3.06 -6.93
CA ALA A 98 -13.62 3.17 -7.97
C ALA A 98 -12.58 2.02 -7.80
N SER A 99 -11.28 2.30 -7.96
CA SER A 99 -10.23 1.29 -7.86
C SER A 99 -10.08 0.61 -6.49
N LEU A 100 -10.73 1.10 -5.43
CA LEU A 100 -10.80 0.37 -4.16
C LEU A 100 -11.56 -0.96 -4.29
N THR A 101 -12.36 -1.12 -5.34
CA THR A 101 -12.97 -2.41 -5.75
C THR A 101 -11.94 -3.54 -5.82
N LYS A 102 -10.72 -3.24 -6.33
CA LYS A 102 -9.65 -4.22 -6.50
C LYS A 102 -9.14 -4.83 -5.18
N MET A 103 -9.46 -4.20 -4.05
CA MET A 103 -9.21 -4.80 -2.74
C MET A 103 -10.03 -6.09 -2.57
N MET A 104 -11.30 -6.10 -3.01
CA MET A 104 -12.12 -7.31 -2.97
C MET A 104 -11.65 -8.34 -3.99
N THR A 105 -11.24 -7.92 -5.18
CA THR A 105 -10.66 -8.81 -6.20
C THR A 105 -9.44 -9.55 -5.65
N LEU A 106 -8.52 -8.82 -4.99
CA LEU A 106 -7.35 -9.43 -4.33
C LEU A 106 -7.74 -10.27 -3.11
N TYR A 107 -8.75 -9.86 -2.33
CA TYR A 107 -9.23 -10.66 -1.21
C TYR A 107 -9.66 -12.05 -1.67
N MET A 108 -10.45 -12.14 -2.73
CA MET A 108 -10.94 -13.42 -3.28
C MET A 108 -9.81 -14.24 -3.89
N LEU A 109 -8.82 -13.60 -4.53
CA LEU A 109 -7.62 -14.29 -5.01
C LEU A 109 -6.80 -14.88 -3.85
N PHE A 110 -6.56 -14.10 -2.80
CA PHE A 110 -5.85 -14.58 -1.62
C PHE A 110 -6.61 -15.69 -0.89
N GLU A 111 -7.95 -15.62 -0.86
CA GLU A 111 -8.77 -16.69 -0.31
C GLU A 111 -8.65 -17.98 -1.14
N SER A 112 -8.64 -17.90 -2.46
CA SER A 112 -8.38 -19.03 -3.37
C SER A 112 -7.01 -19.65 -3.12
N MET A 113 -5.98 -18.81 -2.94
CA MET A 113 -4.62 -19.28 -2.59
C MET A 113 -4.59 -19.95 -1.22
N LYS A 114 -5.27 -19.40 -0.22
CA LYS A 114 -5.36 -19.97 1.13
C LYS A 114 -6.06 -21.35 1.13
N ARG A 115 -7.00 -21.55 0.21
CA ARG A 115 -7.67 -22.84 -0.02
C ARG A 115 -6.85 -23.84 -0.85
N GLY A 116 -5.68 -23.42 -1.35
CA GLY A 116 -4.83 -24.25 -2.23
C GLY A 116 -5.38 -24.44 -3.65
N GLN A 117 -6.36 -23.64 -4.06
CA GLN A 117 -6.93 -23.69 -5.42
C GLN A 117 -6.05 -22.94 -6.44
N THR A 118 -5.29 -21.94 -5.98
CA THR A 118 -4.30 -21.20 -6.76
C THR A 118 -2.99 -21.09 -5.98
N THR A 119 -1.89 -20.85 -6.69
CA THR A 119 -0.57 -20.54 -6.13
C THR A 119 -0.03 -19.29 -6.80
N LEU A 120 1.08 -18.74 -6.34
CA LEU A 120 1.74 -17.60 -6.99
C LEU A 120 2.16 -17.90 -8.43
N GLN A 121 2.44 -19.17 -8.74
CA GLN A 121 2.87 -19.66 -10.06
C GLN A 121 1.70 -20.10 -10.95
N THR A 122 0.48 -20.03 -10.46
CA THR A 122 -0.71 -20.33 -11.28
C THR A 122 -0.80 -19.36 -12.45
N VAL A 123 -0.91 -19.89 -13.65
CA VAL A 123 -0.97 -19.12 -14.90
C VAL A 123 -2.42 -18.89 -15.30
N MET A 124 -2.81 -17.64 -15.49
CA MET A 124 -4.16 -17.23 -15.83
C MET A 124 -4.20 -16.73 -17.29
N PRO A 125 -5.11 -17.25 -18.14
CA PRO A 125 -5.22 -16.81 -19.53
C PRO A 125 -5.86 -15.42 -19.63
N VAL A 126 -5.46 -14.66 -20.64
CA VAL A 126 -5.99 -13.33 -20.94
C VAL A 126 -7.05 -13.47 -22.05
N SER A 127 -8.28 -13.10 -21.76
CA SER A 127 -9.39 -13.06 -22.70
C SER A 127 -9.36 -11.78 -23.56
N GLU A 128 -10.17 -11.75 -24.60
CA GLU A 128 -10.42 -10.52 -25.36
C GLU A 128 -11.09 -9.46 -24.47
N HIS A 129 -12.01 -9.86 -23.62
CA HIS A 129 -12.70 -8.95 -22.69
C HIS A 129 -11.72 -8.28 -21.71
N ALA A 130 -10.79 -9.03 -21.15
CA ALA A 130 -9.74 -8.47 -20.30
C ALA A 130 -8.81 -7.52 -21.08
N ALA A 131 -8.40 -7.90 -22.28
CA ALA A 131 -7.45 -7.12 -23.09
C ALA A 131 -7.98 -5.75 -23.52
N ILE A 132 -9.30 -5.61 -23.76
CA ILE A 132 -9.93 -4.36 -24.21
C ILE A 132 -10.26 -3.39 -23.08
N GLN A 133 -10.02 -3.76 -21.83
CA GLN A 133 -10.35 -2.90 -20.67
C GLN A 133 -9.75 -1.50 -20.78
N HIS A 134 -10.44 -0.50 -20.24
CA HIS A 134 -9.97 0.88 -20.19
C HIS A 134 -8.76 1.03 -19.24
N PRO A 135 -7.86 1.97 -19.49
CA PRO A 135 -6.75 2.28 -18.57
C PRO A 135 -7.23 2.76 -17.18
N THR A 136 -6.41 2.55 -16.10
CA THR A 136 -5.04 2.04 -16.12
C THR A 136 -4.99 0.54 -16.34
N LYS A 137 -4.03 0.04 -17.08
CA LYS A 137 -3.89 -1.38 -17.40
C LYS A 137 -2.45 -1.76 -17.74
N LEU A 138 -2.16 -3.05 -17.71
CA LEU A 138 -0.84 -3.60 -18.05
C LEU A 138 -0.65 -3.77 -19.57
N TYR A 139 -1.71 -3.54 -20.37
CA TYR A 139 -1.77 -3.73 -21.82
C TYR A 139 -1.55 -5.17 -22.26
N LEU A 140 -2.12 -6.10 -21.52
CA LEU A 140 -2.15 -7.50 -21.89
C LEU A 140 -2.91 -7.71 -23.20
N ARG A 141 -2.48 -8.70 -24.00
CA ARG A 141 -3.13 -9.08 -25.26
C ARG A 141 -3.91 -10.37 -25.09
N ALA A 142 -5.03 -10.47 -25.76
CA ALA A 142 -5.80 -11.72 -25.83
C ALA A 142 -4.92 -12.88 -26.27
N GLY A 143 -5.06 -14.03 -25.62
CA GLY A 143 -4.25 -15.22 -25.84
C GLY A 143 -2.91 -15.24 -25.11
N GLN A 144 -2.48 -14.15 -24.47
CA GLN A 144 -1.37 -14.16 -23.52
C GLN A 144 -1.83 -14.79 -22.19
N SER A 145 -0.91 -14.89 -21.28
CA SER A 145 -1.18 -15.30 -19.90
C SER A 145 -0.33 -14.50 -18.93
N ILE A 146 -0.76 -14.46 -17.67
CA ILE A 146 -0.06 -13.82 -16.56
C ILE A 146 -0.10 -14.76 -15.35
N ASP A 147 0.98 -14.87 -14.60
CA ASP A 147 0.95 -15.59 -13.33
C ASP A 147 0.32 -14.77 -12.20
N VAL A 148 -0.09 -15.45 -11.14
CA VAL A 148 -0.75 -14.84 -10.00
C VAL A 148 0.14 -13.82 -9.31
N GLU A 149 1.45 -14.07 -9.19
CA GLU A 149 2.34 -13.14 -8.50
C GLU A 149 2.47 -11.80 -9.25
N ASP A 150 2.64 -11.85 -10.55
CA ASP A 150 2.69 -10.65 -11.38
C ASP A 150 1.32 -9.96 -11.45
N ALA A 151 0.24 -10.71 -11.45
CA ALA A 151 -1.11 -10.15 -11.38
C ALA A 151 -1.34 -9.38 -10.07
N ILE A 152 -0.93 -9.91 -8.92
CA ILE A 152 -0.99 -9.20 -7.63
C ILE A 152 -0.21 -7.88 -7.72
N LYS A 153 1.04 -7.93 -8.21
CA LYS A 153 1.90 -6.74 -8.34
C LYS A 153 1.28 -5.71 -9.29
N ALA A 154 0.75 -6.13 -10.44
CA ALA A 154 0.11 -5.25 -11.40
C ALA A 154 -1.14 -4.55 -10.82
N VAL A 155 -1.95 -5.28 -10.05
CA VAL A 155 -3.12 -4.71 -9.39
C VAL A 155 -2.72 -3.74 -8.28
N VAL A 156 -1.74 -4.09 -7.45
CA VAL A 156 -1.33 -3.25 -6.31
C VAL A 156 -0.58 -1.99 -6.77
N VAL A 157 0.36 -2.12 -7.72
CA VAL A 157 1.26 -1.02 -8.11
C VAL A 157 0.64 -0.14 -9.17
N LEU A 158 0.05 -0.75 -10.22
CA LEU A 158 -0.49 -0.05 -11.39
C LEU A 158 -2.00 0.15 -11.32
N SER A 159 -2.69 -0.57 -10.42
CA SER A 159 -4.16 -0.61 -10.43
C SER A 159 -4.73 -1.13 -11.76
N ALA A 160 -4.09 -2.15 -12.35
CA ALA A 160 -4.37 -2.65 -13.70
C ALA A 160 -5.79 -3.22 -13.83
N ASN A 161 -6.61 -2.63 -14.70
CA ASN A 161 -8.01 -3.03 -14.92
C ASN A 161 -8.09 -4.35 -15.70
N ASP A 162 -7.28 -4.51 -16.74
CA ASP A 162 -7.19 -5.75 -17.53
C ASP A 162 -6.82 -6.94 -16.64
N VAL A 163 -5.87 -6.77 -15.73
CA VAL A 163 -5.44 -7.83 -14.80
C VAL A 163 -6.52 -8.15 -13.77
N ALA A 164 -7.27 -7.15 -13.29
CA ALA A 164 -8.39 -7.40 -12.39
C ALA A 164 -9.47 -8.27 -13.05
N VAL A 165 -9.73 -8.05 -14.35
CA VAL A 165 -10.66 -8.86 -15.15
C VAL A 165 -10.09 -10.26 -15.38
N VAL A 166 -8.79 -10.42 -15.67
CA VAL A 166 -8.15 -11.75 -15.77
C VAL A 166 -8.36 -12.55 -14.48
N ILE A 167 -8.15 -11.95 -13.32
CA ILE A 167 -8.40 -12.60 -12.02
C ILE A 167 -9.87 -12.99 -11.89
N ALA A 168 -10.78 -12.08 -12.25
CA ALA A 168 -12.22 -12.29 -12.17
C ALA A 168 -12.67 -13.47 -13.02
N GLU A 169 -12.26 -13.51 -14.28
CA GLU A 169 -12.61 -14.60 -15.20
C GLU A 169 -11.99 -15.92 -14.77
N TYR A 170 -10.76 -15.91 -14.26
CA TYR A 170 -10.11 -17.12 -13.78
C TYR A 170 -10.83 -17.74 -12.57
N LEU A 171 -11.29 -16.91 -11.63
CA LEU A 171 -11.96 -17.38 -10.41
C LEU A 171 -13.47 -17.58 -10.57
N GLY A 172 -14.12 -16.79 -11.40
CA GLY A 172 -15.58 -16.77 -11.56
C GLY A 172 -16.07 -17.29 -12.92
N GLY A 173 -15.18 -17.58 -13.86
CA GLY A 173 -15.53 -17.95 -15.24
C GLY A 173 -15.90 -16.75 -16.10
N THR A 174 -16.64 -15.79 -15.56
CA THR A 174 -16.96 -14.49 -16.19
C THR A 174 -16.82 -13.36 -15.18
N GLU A 175 -16.57 -12.13 -15.65
CA GLU A 175 -16.51 -10.96 -14.76
C GLU A 175 -17.86 -10.69 -14.08
N ASP A 176 -18.98 -10.83 -14.79
CA ASP A 176 -20.31 -10.63 -14.22
C ASP A 176 -20.58 -11.59 -13.05
N HIS A 177 -20.33 -12.88 -13.24
CA HIS A 177 -20.50 -13.86 -12.17
C HIS A 177 -19.52 -13.59 -11.00
N PHE A 178 -18.31 -13.17 -11.31
CA PHE A 178 -17.36 -12.78 -10.27
C PHE A 178 -17.86 -11.56 -9.47
N GLY A 179 -18.50 -10.58 -10.09
CA GLY A 179 -19.15 -9.45 -9.43
C GLY A 179 -20.25 -9.89 -8.44
N GLU A 180 -21.03 -10.90 -8.81
CA GLU A 180 -22.01 -11.53 -7.90
C GLU A 180 -21.29 -12.21 -6.72
N MET A 181 -20.23 -12.99 -6.99
CA MET A 181 -19.42 -13.62 -5.95
C MET A 181 -18.78 -12.60 -5.00
N MET A 182 -18.26 -11.47 -5.52
CA MET A 182 -17.74 -10.36 -4.72
C MET A 182 -18.81 -9.78 -3.80
N THR A 183 -20.02 -9.58 -4.30
CA THR A 183 -21.16 -9.08 -3.50
C THR A 183 -21.54 -10.06 -2.40
N GLN A 184 -21.60 -11.35 -2.70
CA GLN A 184 -21.84 -12.39 -1.70
C GLN A 184 -20.72 -12.41 -0.63
N LYS A 185 -19.47 -12.28 -1.06
CA LYS A 185 -18.33 -12.19 -0.16
C LYS A 185 -18.42 -10.95 0.74
N ALA A 186 -18.80 -9.81 0.20
CA ALA A 186 -19.02 -8.59 0.97
C ALA A 186 -20.03 -8.83 2.12
N ARG A 187 -21.14 -9.49 1.85
CA ARG A 187 -22.13 -9.87 2.90
C ARG A 187 -21.51 -10.77 3.98
N GLN A 188 -20.72 -11.77 3.57
CA GLN A 188 -20.04 -12.68 4.51
C GLN A 188 -19.05 -11.95 5.42
N LEU A 189 -18.43 -10.88 4.94
CA LEU A 189 -17.51 -10.05 5.70
C LEU A 189 -18.20 -8.97 6.55
N GLY A 190 -19.52 -8.80 6.43
CA GLY A 190 -20.29 -7.77 7.12
C GLY A 190 -20.35 -6.42 6.40
N MET A 191 -19.98 -6.36 5.12
CA MET A 191 -20.08 -5.19 4.24
C MET A 191 -21.50 -5.10 3.65
N ASN A 192 -22.45 -4.67 4.47
CA ASN A 192 -23.88 -4.78 4.13
C ASN A 192 -24.38 -3.74 3.12
N ASP A 193 -23.63 -2.64 2.94
CA ASP A 193 -23.99 -1.55 2.03
C ASP A 193 -23.14 -1.57 0.74
N THR A 194 -22.50 -2.73 0.42
CA THR A 194 -21.60 -2.86 -0.72
C THR A 194 -22.17 -3.79 -1.78
N PHE A 195 -22.16 -3.34 -3.04
CA PHE A 195 -22.54 -4.12 -4.21
C PHE A 195 -21.47 -3.98 -5.28
N TYR A 196 -21.01 -5.09 -5.82
CA TYR A 196 -20.01 -5.17 -6.89
C TYR A 196 -20.65 -5.67 -8.18
N HIS A 197 -20.27 -5.08 -9.31
CA HIS A 197 -20.70 -5.48 -10.66
C HIS A 197 -19.53 -5.73 -11.59
N ASN A 198 -18.34 -5.25 -11.26
CA ASN A 198 -17.10 -5.55 -11.99
C ASN A 198 -15.93 -5.69 -11.03
N ALA A 199 -14.82 -6.24 -11.52
CA ALA A 199 -13.63 -6.52 -10.73
C ALA A 199 -12.67 -5.35 -10.60
N SER A 200 -12.82 -4.35 -11.46
CA SER A 200 -11.83 -3.28 -11.64
C SER A 200 -12.18 -1.96 -10.94
N GLY A 201 -13.47 -1.70 -10.73
CA GLY A 201 -13.99 -0.42 -10.26
C GLY A 201 -14.17 0.60 -11.36
N LEU A 202 -14.21 0.17 -12.63
CA LEU A 202 -14.65 1.00 -13.73
C LEU A 202 -16.11 1.44 -13.51
N PRO A 203 -16.54 2.57 -14.09
CA PRO A 203 -17.86 3.13 -13.84
C PRO A 203 -19.02 2.15 -14.11
N ASP A 204 -19.81 1.93 -13.07
CA ASP A 204 -21.13 1.27 -13.11
C ASP A 204 -21.96 1.87 -11.97
N ASP A 205 -23.14 2.42 -12.30
CA ASP A 205 -23.98 3.11 -11.31
C ASP A 205 -24.48 2.20 -10.19
N ARG A 206 -24.52 0.89 -10.42
CA ARG A 206 -24.94 -0.13 -9.45
C ARG A 206 -23.81 -0.52 -8.51
N GLN A 207 -22.54 -0.20 -8.85
CA GLN A 207 -21.38 -0.53 -8.03
C GLN A 207 -21.19 0.52 -6.96
N ILE A 208 -21.56 0.19 -5.75
CA ILE A 208 -21.58 1.09 -4.60
C ILE A 208 -20.96 0.44 -3.37
N SER A 209 -20.43 1.28 -2.48
CA SER A 209 -19.89 0.90 -1.18
C SER A 209 -19.92 2.08 -0.21
N THR A 210 -19.44 1.88 1.01
CA THR A 210 -19.25 2.92 2.02
C THR A 210 -17.80 2.92 2.53
N ALA A 211 -17.33 4.03 3.11
CA ALA A 211 -16.02 4.05 3.76
C ALA A 211 -15.97 3.06 4.95
N SER A 212 -17.10 2.84 5.61
CA SER A 212 -17.23 1.85 6.69
C SER A 212 -17.00 0.43 6.18
N ASP A 213 -17.65 0.03 5.10
CA ASP A 213 -17.50 -1.30 4.52
C ASP A 213 -16.08 -1.53 3.98
N LEU A 214 -15.51 -0.54 3.31
CA LEU A 214 -14.14 -0.63 2.81
C LEU A 214 -13.11 -0.75 3.96
N ALA A 215 -13.37 -0.14 5.12
CA ALA A 215 -12.52 -0.32 6.30
C ALA A 215 -12.64 -1.75 6.88
N ILE A 216 -13.83 -2.36 6.82
CA ILE A 216 -14.02 -3.78 7.17
C ILE A 216 -13.15 -4.65 6.24
N LEU A 217 -13.24 -4.44 4.92
CA LEU A 217 -12.46 -5.19 3.94
C LEU A 217 -10.94 -5.02 4.16
N ALA A 218 -10.49 -3.80 4.41
CA ALA A 218 -9.08 -3.52 4.67
C ALA A 218 -8.55 -4.29 5.89
N ARG A 219 -9.34 -4.38 6.96
CA ARG A 219 -8.99 -5.19 8.13
C ARG A 219 -8.94 -6.67 7.80
N HIS A 220 -9.92 -7.20 7.08
CA HIS A 220 -9.91 -8.60 6.67
C HIS A 220 -8.69 -8.92 5.80
N LEU A 221 -8.33 -8.07 4.84
CA LEU A 221 -7.11 -8.26 4.05
C LEU A 221 -5.85 -8.38 4.93
N ALA A 222 -5.73 -7.54 5.95
CA ALA A 222 -4.57 -7.54 6.84
C ALA A 222 -4.51 -8.75 7.78
N TYR A 223 -5.67 -9.22 8.27
CA TYR A 223 -5.72 -10.25 9.31
C TYR A 223 -5.95 -11.66 8.77
N ASP A 224 -6.68 -11.81 7.66
CA ASP A 224 -6.96 -13.12 7.07
C ASP A 224 -5.78 -13.63 6.22
N PHE A 225 -4.99 -12.69 5.68
CA PHE A 225 -3.88 -12.96 4.75
C PHE A 225 -2.59 -12.21 5.11
N PRO A 226 -2.08 -12.31 6.35
CA PRO A 226 -0.91 -11.56 6.78
C PRO A 226 0.35 -11.88 5.95
N GLN A 227 0.42 -13.09 5.37
CA GLN A 227 1.53 -13.51 4.52
C GLN A 227 1.59 -12.76 3.18
N TYR A 228 0.48 -12.20 2.70
CA TYR A 228 0.42 -11.43 1.45
C TYR A 228 0.38 -9.92 1.68
N PHE A 229 0.32 -9.47 2.94
CA PHE A 229 0.20 -8.05 3.26
C PHE A 229 1.41 -7.23 2.80
N HIS A 230 2.58 -7.86 2.64
CA HIS A 230 3.80 -7.21 2.15
C HIS A 230 3.64 -6.65 0.72
N TYR A 231 2.77 -7.20 -0.12
CA TYR A 231 2.54 -6.68 -1.47
C TYR A 231 2.07 -5.22 -1.47
N TRP A 232 1.34 -4.77 -0.43
CA TRP A 232 0.87 -3.38 -0.32
C TRP A 232 2.00 -2.36 -0.11
N SER A 233 3.21 -2.80 0.18
CA SER A 233 4.41 -1.96 0.28
C SER A 233 5.28 -2.01 -0.99
N THR A 234 4.86 -2.71 -2.04
CA THR A 234 5.58 -2.78 -3.31
C THR A 234 5.49 -1.44 -4.02
N THR A 235 6.65 -0.84 -4.34
CA THR A 235 6.74 0.49 -4.96
C THR A 235 6.91 0.45 -6.49
N GLY A 236 7.21 -0.70 -7.03
CA GLY A 236 7.37 -0.93 -8.48
C GLY A 236 7.66 -2.40 -8.78
N PHE A 237 7.43 -2.81 -10.03
CA PHE A 237 7.79 -4.13 -10.55
C PHE A 237 8.07 -4.04 -12.05
N THR A 238 8.77 -5.02 -12.59
CA THR A 238 9.00 -5.17 -14.03
C THR A 238 8.17 -6.34 -14.52
N TYR A 239 7.40 -6.12 -15.58
CA TYR A 239 6.64 -7.15 -16.29
C TYR A 239 7.27 -7.36 -17.68
N HIS A 240 7.48 -8.59 -18.10
CA HIS A 240 8.21 -8.97 -19.34
C HIS A 240 7.27 -9.53 -20.39
#